data_73150c7ac074207bae72ce3fa4048abc
#
_entry.id   73150c7ac074207bae72ce3fa4048abc
#
_cell.length_a   1.000
_cell.length_b   1.000
_cell.length_c   1.000
_cell.angle_alpha   90.00
_cell.angle_beta   90.00
_cell.angle_gamma   90.00
#
_symmetry.space_group_name_H-M   'P 1'
#
loop_
_entity.id
_entity.type
_entity.pdbx_description
1 polymer ?
#
loop_
_entity_poly.entity_id
_entity_poly.type
_entity_poly.pdbx_seq_one_letter_code
_entity_poly.pdbx_strand_id
1 'polypeptide(L)'
;RSTLLASSAASDVYKRQERGLSPYAATPAVLELSITPTSLYLPMNTRFSIGDLNYYVSADRGNGKYEITCETTGEAGNDYGATVIPIEYVDGLETCTITALLIPGEDEEDTEVFRQRYFNSLNAQAFGGNRIDYIEKVNTIPGVGGVKVYRAWNSDIRPAELVPPEGTSEWISGLSGVPEAVKSWLDTVYAAANNSKLTVGGTVKLVVIDSTFAEPSEPLVELVQTTIDPLQNAGEGVGIAPIGHVVKVYGVENETVNLSFTLTYQQEWGWEDVKTYVETTIKAYFTELAQTWADQEQPLVVRVSQIESRLLAVSGILDIADTKINGTEANYELALDHIPVLGTITPATGKQSA
;
A
#
# COMPACT_ATOMS: atom_id res chain seq x y z
N ARG A 1 -15.50 38.03 14.57
CA ARG A 1 -15.41 36.64 14.00
C ARG A 1 -14.07 35.94 14.31
N SER A 2 -12.94 36.65 14.46
CA SER A 2 -11.62 36.05 14.73
C SER A 2 -11.46 35.53 16.18
N THR A 3 -12.14 36.11 17.16
CA THR A 3 -12.05 35.69 18.57
C THR A 3 -12.79 34.38 18.88
N LEU A 4 -13.86 34.03 18.14
CA LEU A 4 -14.57 32.77 18.28
C LEU A 4 -13.79 31.58 17.72
N LEU A 5 -13.03 31.79 16.65
CA LEU A 5 -12.16 30.75 16.07
C LEU A 5 -10.94 30.45 16.97
N ALA A 6 -10.35 31.50 17.58
CA ALA A 6 -9.25 31.32 18.53
C ALA A 6 -9.68 30.62 19.84
N SER A 7 -10.91 30.85 20.31
CA SER A 7 -11.44 30.18 21.51
C SER A 7 -11.80 28.71 21.26
N SER A 8 -12.25 28.35 20.05
CA SER A 8 -12.51 26.96 19.68
C SER A 8 -11.21 26.17 19.55
N ALA A 9 -10.19 26.75 18.90
CA ALA A 9 -8.88 26.12 18.76
C ALA A 9 -8.19 25.87 20.12
N ALA A 10 -8.25 26.84 21.04
CA ALA A 10 -7.71 26.66 22.40
C ALA A 10 -8.49 25.60 23.19
N SER A 11 -9.82 25.56 23.09
CA SER A 11 -10.64 24.53 23.74
C SER A 11 -10.36 23.14 23.18
N ASP A 12 -10.11 23.04 21.88
CA ASP A 12 -9.76 21.79 21.23
C ASP A 12 -8.38 21.28 21.66
N VAL A 13 -7.39 22.16 21.87
CA VAL A 13 -6.06 21.80 22.38
C VAL A 13 -6.16 21.21 23.79
N TYR A 14 -6.93 21.80 24.70
CA TYR A 14 -7.07 21.30 26.08
C TYR A 14 -7.79 19.94 26.12
N LYS A 15 -8.85 19.74 25.35
CA LYS A 15 -9.57 18.46 25.27
C LYS A 15 -8.73 17.33 24.68
N ARG A 16 -7.80 17.67 23.81
CA ARG A 16 -6.85 16.74 23.17
C ARG A 16 -5.83 16.18 24.18
N GLN A 17 -5.28 17.07 25.05
CA GLN A 17 -4.31 16.69 26.07
C GLN A 17 -4.89 15.75 27.14
N GLU A 18 -6.18 15.85 27.43
CA GLU A 18 -6.86 14.97 28.41
C GLU A 18 -6.88 13.48 27.98
N ARG A 19 -6.76 13.18 26.68
CA ARG A 19 -6.75 11.81 26.14
C ARG A 19 -5.39 11.37 25.59
N GLY A 20 -4.37 12.21 25.65
CA GLY A 20 -3.05 11.89 25.13
C GLY A 20 -2.98 11.79 23.58
N LEU A 21 -3.99 12.33 22.87
CA LEU A 21 -3.99 12.37 21.40
C LEU A 21 -3.31 13.65 20.93
N SER A 22 -2.37 13.51 20.00
CA SER A 22 -1.73 14.60 19.25
C SER A 22 -1.87 14.34 17.74
N PRO A 23 -1.83 15.40 16.90
CA PRO A 23 -1.69 15.21 15.47
C PRO A 23 -0.47 14.38 15.15
N TYR A 24 -0.53 13.59 14.08
CA TYR A 24 0.67 12.92 13.56
C TYR A 24 1.63 13.96 13.03
N ALA A 25 2.88 13.89 13.48
CA ALA A 25 3.91 14.78 13.01
C ALA A 25 4.33 14.43 11.59
N ALA A 26 4.77 15.42 10.82
CA ALA A 26 5.37 15.19 9.51
C ALA A 26 6.55 14.24 9.60
N THR A 27 6.68 13.34 8.62
CA THR A 27 7.73 12.30 8.54
C THR A 27 8.63 12.52 7.33
N PRO A 28 9.91 12.12 7.39
CA PRO A 28 10.82 12.26 6.26
C PRO A 28 10.64 11.13 5.25
N ALA A 29 10.85 11.41 3.97
CA ALA A 29 10.96 10.40 2.93
C ALA A 29 12.25 9.59 3.05
N VAL A 30 12.18 8.29 2.72
CA VAL A 30 13.34 7.40 2.58
C VAL A 30 13.39 6.90 1.14
N LEU A 31 14.52 7.13 0.47
CA LEU A 31 14.75 6.76 -0.92
C LEU A 31 15.86 5.70 -1.03
N GLU A 32 15.83 4.90 -2.11
CA GLU A 32 16.94 4.02 -2.47
C GLU A 32 17.90 4.75 -3.40
N LEU A 33 19.15 4.93 -2.95
CA LEU A 33 20.26 5.45 -3.74
C LEU A 33 21.07 4.29 -4.30
N SER A 34 21.29 4.27 -5.62
CA SER A 34 22.23 3.35 -6.28
C SER A 34 23.45 4.11 -6.76
N ILE A 35 24.64 3.56 -6.49
CA ILE A 35 25.91 4.17 -6.85
C ILE A 35 26.77 3.28 -7.74
N THR A 36 27.67 3.89 -8.51
CA THR A 36 28.75 3.21 -9.20
C THR A 36 30.10 3.84 -8.83
N PRO A 37 31.14 3.00 -8.65
CA PRO A 37 31.15 1.54 -8.65
C PRO A 37 30.44 0.94 -7.42
N THR A 38 29.78 -0.20 -7.58
CA THR A 38 29.01 -0.87 -6.52
C THR A 38 29.85 -1.35 -5.33
N SER A 39 31.18 -1.39 -5.50
CA SER A 39 32.14 -1.74 -4.45
C SER A 39 32.54 -0.55 -3.56
N LEU A 40 32.12 0.67 -3.93
CA LEU A 40 32.44 1.87 -3.16
C LEU A 40 31.60 1.88 -1.87
N TYR A 41 32.27 2.08 -0.74
CA TYR A 41 31.61 2.24 0.54
C TYR A 41 31.28 3.71 0.81
N LEU A 42 30.00 4.01 1.08
CA LEU A 42 29.56 5.32 1.56
C LEU A 42 29.44 5.30 3.09
N PRO A 43 30.14 6.17 3.80
CA PRO A 43 29.94 6.35 5.22
C PRO A 43 28.50 6.74 5.57
N MET A 44 28.01 6.28 6.70
CA MET A 44 26.73 6.76 7.25
C MET A 44 26.76 8.27 7.42
N ASN A 45 25.62 8.91 7.21
CA ASN A 45 25.44 10.36 7.21
C ASN A 45 26.14 11.11 6.06
N THR A 46 26.69 10.41 5.04
CA THR A 46 27.10 11.09 3.80
C THR A 46 25.88 11.78 3.19
N ARG A 47 26.04 13.05 2.82
CA ARG A 47 24.93 13.91 2.41
C ARG A 47 24.87 14.08 0.90
N PHE A 48 23.64 14.06 0.38
CA PHE A 48 23.31 14.28 -1.02
C PHE A 48 22.25 15.35 -1.14
N SER A 49 22.30 16.13 -2.22
CA SER A 49 21.25 17.07 -2.60
C SER A 49 20.45 16.53 -3.78
N ILE A 50 19.14 16.65 -3.70
CA ILE A 50 18.19 16.35 -4.78
C ILE A 50 17.29 17.57 -4.91
N GLY A 51 17.44 18.33 -5.99
CA GLY A 51 16.80 19.65 -6.11
C GLY A 51 17.21 20.56 -4.96
N ASP A 52 16.24 21.09 -4.24
CA ASP A 52 16.44 22.00 -3.10
C ASP A 52 16.49 21.26 -1.74
N LEU A 53 16.38 19.94 -1.73
CA LEU A 53 16.34 19.13 -0.51
C LEU A 53 17.62 18.34 -0.30
N ASN A 54 17.98 18.15 0.97
CA ASN A 54 19.14 17.37 1.40
C ASN A 54 18.70 16.03 1.99
N TYR A 55 19.51 15.03 1.73
CA TYR A 55 19.33 13.66 2.22
C TYR A 55 20.65 13.16 2.80
N TYR A 56 20.58 12.26 3.77
CA TYR A 56 21.75 11.61 4.35
C TYR A 56 21.61 10.09 4.29
N VAL A 57 22.74 9.39 4.14
CA VAL A 57 22.78 7.93 4.15
C VAL A 57 22.37 7.41 5.52
N SER A 58 21.28 6.66 5.59
CA SER A 58 20.71 6.09 6.82
C SER A 58 20.97 4.59 6.96
N ALA A 59 21.13 3.85 5.84
CA ALA A 59 21.47 2.43 5.89
C ALA A 59 22.22 2.00 4.62
N ASP A 60 23.02 0.93 4.75
CA ASP A 60 23.69 0.24 3.64
C ASP A 60 22.90 -1.06 3.35
N ARG A 61 22.38 -1.20 2.12
CA ARG A 61 21.66 -2.39 1.65
C ARG A 61 22.56 -3.37 0.88
N GLY A 62 23.84 -3.04 0.73
CA GLY A 62 24.80 -3.83 -0.04
C GLY A 62 24.70 -3.61 -1.56
N ASN A 63 25.68 -4.14 -2.29
CA ASN A 63 25.73 -4.08 -3.76
C ASN A 63 25.64 -2.65 -4.35
N GLY A 64 26.16 -1.64 -3.64
CA GLY A 64 26.12 -0.25 -4.06
C GLY A 64 24.74 0.41 -3.91
N LYS A 65 23.85 -0.18 -3.13
CA LYS A 65 22.54 0.37 -2.79
C LYS A 65 22.53 0.86 -1.34
N TYR A 66 21.98 2.04 -1.13
CA TYR A 66 21.90 2.70 0.16
C TYR A 66 20.52 3.27 0.39
N GLU A 67 20.07 3.30 1.63
CA GLU A 67 18.94 4.10 2.02
C GLU A 67 19.39 5.52 2.34
N ILE A 68 18.69 6.49 1.80
CA ILE A 68 18.91 7.91 2.14
C ILE A 68 17.63 8.51 2.67
N THR A 69 17.72 9.21 3.78
CA THR A 69 16.60 9.85 4.46
C THR A 69 16.63 11.36 4.22
N CYS A 70 15.49 11.94 3.87
CA CYS A 70 15.36 13.38 3.70
C CYS A 70 15.58 14.10 5.04
N GLU A 71 16.35 15.21 5.05
CA GLU A 71 16.53 16.04 6.24
C GLU A 71 15.29 16.87 6.55
N THR A 72 14.46 17.12 5.54
CA THR A 72 13.18 17.84 5.66
C THR A 72 12.06 16.82 5.71
N THR A 73 11.16 16.98 6.67
CA THR A 73 9.94 16.17 6.76
C THR A 73 8.87 16.70 5.80
N GLY A 74 7.93 15.84 5.41
CA GLY A 74 6.83 16.16 4.53
C GLY A 74 6.89 15.47 3.19
N GLU A 75 5.81 15.60 2.42
CA GLU A 75 5.65 14.99 1.10
C GLU A 75 6.65 15.50 0.05
N ALA A 76 7.23 16.70 0.27
CA ALA A 76 8.21 17.29 -0.65
C ALA A 76 9.42 16.34 -0.89
N GLY A 77 9.79 15.53 0.10
CA GLY A 77 10.87 14.54 -0.03
C GLY A 77 10.54 13.33 -0.92
N ASN A 78 9.31 13.17 -1.37
CA ASN A 78 8.89 12.07 -2.23
C ASN A 78 9.23 12.29 -3.71
N ASP A 79 9.52 13.55 -4.10
CA ASP A 79 9.90 13.88 -5.48
C ASP A 79 11.41 13.67 -5.67
N TYR A 80 11.76 12.61 -6.38
CA TYR A 80 13.13 12.20 -6.65
C TYR A 80 13.51 12.27 -8.15
N GLY A 81 12.72 12.97 -8.95
CA GLY A 81 12.96 13.13 -10.39
C GLY A 81 14.16 13.99 -10.78
N ALA A 82 14.81 14.67 -9.81
CA ALA A 82 15.95 15.55 -10.03
C ALA A 82 17.29 14.81 -9.96
N THR A 83 18.36 15.49 -10.44
CA THR A 83 19.74 14.96 -10.37
C THR A 83 20.20 14.89 -8.93
N VAL A 84 20.78 13.75 -8.54
CA VAL A 84 21.41 13.54 -7.22
C VAL A 84 22.83 14.07 -7.26
N ILE A 85 23.20 14.90 -6.31
CA ILE A 85 24.53 15.50 -6.22
C ILE A 85 25.08 15.29 -4.79
N PRO A 86 26.27 14.68 -4.62
CA PRO A 86 26.91 14.63 -3.31
C PRO A 86 27.25 16.04 -2.83
N ILE A 87 26.91 16.38 -1.58
CA ILE A 87 27.22 17.70 -1.00
C ILE A 87 28.71 17.82 -0.69
N GLU A 88 29.30 16.72 -0.25
CA GLU A 88 30.74 16.62 -0.01
C GLU A 88 31.36 15.72 -1.08
N TYR A 89 32.62 16.00 -1.42
CA TYR A 89 33.35 15.16 -2.39
C TYR A 89 33.50 13.74 -1.84
N VAL A 90 33.04 12.77 -2.63
CA VAL A 90 33.18 11.33 -2.34
C VAL A 90 34.19 10.74 -3.34
N ASP A 91 35.37 10.36 -2.83
CA ASP A 91 36.43 9.81 -3.67
C ASP A 91 36.00 8.48 -4.29
N GLY A 92 36.18 8.36 -5.61
CA GLY A 92 35.84 7.16 -6.37
C GLY A 92 34.34 7.03 -6.73
N LEU A 93 33.48 7.97 -6.40
CA LEU A 93 32.08 7.97 -6.84
C LEU A 93 31.98 8.44 -8.30
N GLU A 94 31.49 7.58 -9.18
CA GLU A 94 31.29 7.88 -10.59
C GLU A 94 29.87 8.36 -10.89
N THR A 95 28.85 7.62 -10.42
CA THR A 95 27.44 7.98 -10.59
C THR A 95 26.64 7.69 -9.33
N CYS A 96 25.59 8.47 -9.12
CA CYS A 96 24.57 8.23 -8.09
C CYS A 96 23.19 8.55 -8.66
N THR A 97 22.23 7.65 -8.44
CA THR A 97 20.85 7.77 -8.94
C THR A 97 19.87 7.23 -7.92
N ILE A 98 18.69 7.83 -7.86
CA ILE A 98 17.58 7.25 -7.06
C ILE A 98 16.86 6.22 -7.90
N THR A 99 16.62 5.05 -7.31
CA THR A 99 15.97 3.92 -7.98
C THR A 99 14.55 3.67 -7.47
N ALA A 100 14.25 4.02 -6.21
CA ALA A 100 12.93 3.83 -5.64
C ALA A 100 12.66 4.77 -4.46
N LEU A 101 11.37 5.05 -4.22
CA LEU A 101 10.85 5.57 -2.96
C LEU A 101 10.58 4.38 -2.05
N LEU A 102 11.24 4.30 -0.91
CA LEU A 102 11.10 3.17 0.03
C LEU A 102 10.02 3.43 1.08
N ILE A 103 10.08 4.58 1.72
CA ILE A 103 9.09 5.01 2.71
C ILE A 103 8.69 6.44 2.34
N PRO A 104 7.43 6.67 1.96
CA PRO A 104 6.95 8.01 1.69
C PRO A 104 7.07 8.92 2.91
N GLY A 105 7.52 10.15 2.71
CA GLY A 105 7.40 11.21 3.69
C GLY A 105 5.98 11.77 3.69
N GLU A 106 5.52 12.17 4.85
CA GLU A 106 4.15 12.67 5.06
C GLU A 106 4.19 14.04 5.71
N ASP A 107 3.27 14.90 5.32
CA ASP A 107 3.04 16.18 6.00
C ASP A 107 2.39 15.97 7.37
N GLU A 108 2.41 17.00 8.20
CA GLU A 108 1.67 16.98 9.47
C GLU A 108 0.17 16.75 9.22
N GLU A 109 -0.45 15.90 10.03
CA GLU A 109 -1.86 15.55 9.91
C GLU A 109 -2.76 16.80 9.83
N ASP A 110 -3.62 16.84 8.81
CA ASP A 110 -4.57 17.93 8.65
C ASP A 110 -5.52 18.07 9.86
N THR A 111 -5.85 19.28 10.22
CA THR A 111 -6.67 19.58 11.41
C THR A 111 -8.04 18.94 11.36
N GLU A 112 -8.69 18.81 10.19
CA GLU A 112 -10.00 18.19 10.08
C GLU A 112 -9.92 16.66 10.12
N VAL A 113 -8.86 16.08 9.54
CA VAL A 113 -8.56 14.63 9.63
C VAL A 113 -8.30 14.27 11.10
N PHE A 114 -7.48 15.05 11.81
CA PHE A 114 -7.24 14.86 13.24
C PHE A 114 -8.54 15.00 14.05
N ARG A 115 -9.40 15.98 13.74
CA ARG A 115 -10.69 16.17 14.43
C ARG A 115 -11.58 14.94 14.26
N GLN A 116 -11.66 14.38 13.06
CA GLN A 116 -12.43 13.17 12.79
C GLN A 116 -11.88 11.98 13.56
N ARG A 117 -10.55 11.80 13.58
CA ARG A 117 -9.87 10.76 14.37
C ARG A 117 -10.15 10.91 15.88
N TYR A 118 -10.12 12.13 16.39
CA TYR A 118 -10.49 12.41 17.77
C TYR A 118 -11.93 12.00 18.09
N PHE A 119 -12.89 12.35 17.24
CA PHE A 119 -14.29 11.93 17.44
C PHE A 119 -14.47 10.42 17.35
N ASN A 120 -13.78 9.76 16.43
CA ASN A 120 -13.81 8.30 16.31
C ASN A 120 -13.25 7.64 17.59
N SER A 121 -12.20 8.20 18.18
CA SER A 121 -11.62 7.70 19.45
C SER A 121 -12.57 7.78 20.64
N LEU A 122 -13.56 8.69 20.61
CA LEU A 122 -14.57 8.78 21.67
C LEU A 122 -15.52 7.57 21.66
N ASN A 123 -15.73 6.99 20.48
CA ASN A 123 -16.63 5.85 20.26
C ASN A 123 -15.86 4.51 20.28
N ALA A 124 -14.54 4.54 20.23
CA ALA A 124 -13.70 3.34 20.27
C ALA A 124 -13.76 2.72 21.67
N GLN A 125 -14.30 1.52 21.77
CA GLN A 125 -14.20 0.72 22.99
C GLN A 125 -12.80 0.10 23.02
N ALA A 126 -12.07 0.36 24.11
CA ALA A 126 -10.71 -0.16 24.30
C ALA A 126 -10.75 -1.68 24.60
N PHE A 127 -10.96 -2.48 23.56
CA PHE A 127 -10.71 -3.92 23.56
C PHE A 127 -9.50 -4.16 22.65
N GLY A 128 -8.34 -4.45 23.24
CA GLY A 128 -7.12 -4.70 22.48
C GLY A 128 -7.29 -5.91 21.52
N GLY A 129 -6.89 -5.75 20.24
CA GLY A 129 -6.80 -6.83 19.26
C GLY A 129 -8.04 -7.07 18.43
N ASN A 130 -8.99 -6.15 18.38
CA ASN A 130 -10.09 -6.19 17.42
C ASN A 130 -9.66 -5.57 16.06
N ARG A 131 -10.52 -5.71 15.03
CA ARG A 131 -10.23 -5.19 13.68
C ARG A 131 -9.93 -3.69 13.68
N ILE A 132 -10.68 -2.90 14.46
CA ILE A 132 -10.53 -1.44 14.52
C ILE A 132 -9.18 -1.07 15.13
N ASP A 133 -8.77 -1.75 16.20
CA ASP A 133 -7.45 -1.53 16.81
C ASP A 133 -6.30 -1.78 15.85
N TYR A 134 -6.37 -2.84 15.02
CA TYR A 134 -5.37 -3.07 13.99
C TYR A 134 -5.36 -1.95 12.95
N ILE A 135 -6.52 -1.54 12.45
CA ILE A 135 -6.63 -0.45 11.47
C ILE A 135 -6.04 0.84 12.05
N GLU A 136 -6.46 1.23 13.26
CA GLU A 136 -5.96 2.45 13.90
C GLU A 136 -4.45 2.41 14.11
N LYS A 137 -3.93 1.31 14.65
CA LYS A 137 -2.49 1.19 14.97
C LYS A 137 -1.61 1.09 13.74
N VAL A 138 -2.03 0.36 12.71
CA VAL A 138 -1.26 0.25 11.46
C VAL A 138 -1.23 1.59 10.73
N ASN A 139 -2.36 2.32 10.68
CA ASN A 139 -2.42 3.64 10.08
C ASN A 139 -1.62 4.73 10.85
N THR A 140 -1.09 4.42 12.04
CA THR A 140 -0.14 5.33 12.73
C THR A 140 1.30 5.15 12.27
N ILE A 141 1.59 4.09 11.53
CA ILE A 141 2.95 3.80 11.07
C ILE A 141 3.23 4.69 9.86
N PRO A 142 4.31 5.50 9.90
CA PRO A 142 4.66 6.38 8.78
C PRO A 142 4.80 5.62 7.46
N GLY A 143 4.28 6.20 6.38
CA GLY A 143 4.30 5.62 5.05
C GLY A 143 3.12 4.69 4.74
N VAL A 144 2.21 4.41 5.70
CA VAL A 144 1.02 3.60 5.48
C VAL A 144 -0.18 4.48 5.14
N GLY A 145 -0.76 4.29 3.95
CA GLY A 145 -1.98 4.98 3.49
C GLY A 145 -3.29 4.28 3.84
N GLY A 146 -3.23 2.99 4.18
CA GLY A 146 -4.40 2.22 4.56
C GLY A 146 -4.11 0.74 4.78
N VAL A 147 -5.03 0.03 5.43
CA VAL A 147 -4.88 -1.38 5.76
C VAL A 147 -6.20 -2.13 5.69
N LYS A 148 -6.16 -3.34 5.15
CA LYS A 148 -7.22 -4.35 5.29
C LYS A 148 -6.83 -5.41 6.30
N VAL A 149 -7.79 -5.83 7.13
CA VAL A 149 -7.58 -6.80 8.22
C VAL A 149 -8.41 -8.04 7.96
N TYR A 150 -7.75 -9.20 7.80
CA TYR A 150 -8.37 -10.50 7.59
C TYR A 150 -8.15 -11.38 8.82
N ARG A 151 -9.22 -11.89 9.36
CA ARG A 151 -9.20 -12.77 10.54
C ARG A 151 -8.93 -14.24 10.18
N ALA A 152 -8.31 -14.95 11.09
CA ALA A 152 -8.14 -16.40 11.00
C ALA A 152 -7.60 -16.86 9.62
N TRP A 153 -6.53 -16.19 9.19
CA TRP A 153 -5.88 -16.49 7.93
C TRP A 153 -4.96 -17.69 8.07
N ASN A 154 -5.20 -18.76 7.30
CA ASN A 154 -4.51 -20.03 7.47
C ASN A 154 -3.66 -20.46 6.27
N SER A 155 -3.72 -19.75 5.13
CA SER A 155 -3.10 -20.24 3.89
C SER A 155 -1.58 -20.37 4.01
N ASP A 156 -0.93 -19.38 4.56
CA ASP A 156 0.52 -19.26 4.61
C ASP A 156 1.09 -19.16 6.05
N ILE A 157 0.22 -18.96 7.05
CA ILE A 157 0.59 -18.99 8.47
C ILE A 157 0.05 -20.24 9.19
N ARG A 158 -0.55 -21.13 8.43
CA ARG A 158 -1.06 -22.41 8.92
C ARG A 158 0.11 -23.29 9.32
N PRO A 159 0.17 -23.78 10.58
CA PRO A 159 1.22 -24.70 10.99
C PRO A 159 1.22 -25.95 10.12
N ALA A 160 2.40 -26.38 9.68
CA ALA A 160 2.55 -27.54 8.80
C ALA A 160 1.96 -28.81 9.43
N GLU A 161 1.99 -28.92 10.75
CA GLU A 161 1.44 -30.03 11.53
C GLU A 161 -0.09 -30.15 11.44
N LEU A 162 -0.78 -29.08 11.06
CA LEU A 162 -2.23 -29.06 10.88
C LEU A 162 -2.67 -29.35 9.46
N VAL A 163 -1.71 -29.46 8.51
CA VAL A 163 -1.98 -29.82 7.13
C VAL A 163 -2.01 -31.33 7.02
N PRO A 164 -3.17 -31.96 6.67
CA PRO A 164 -3.22 -33.41 6.50
C PRO A 164 -2.25 -33.85 5.39
N PRO A 165 -1.43 -34.88 5.62
CA PRO A 165 -0.61 -35.48 4.57
C PRO A 165 -1.46 -35.99 3.40
N GLU A 166 -0.86 -36.05 2.20
CA GLU A 166 -1.48 -36.68 1.06
C GLU A 166 -1.82 -38.15 1.36
N GLY A 167 -2.99 -38.63 0.90
CA GLY A 167 -3.45 -40.01 1.17
C GLY A 167 -4.11 -40.21 2.54
N THR A 168 -4.21 -39.19 3.41
CA THR A 168 -4.84 -39.33 4.74
C THR A 168 -6.30 -39.77 4.65
N SER A 169 -7.07 -39.29 3.67
CA SER A 169 -8.48 -39.65 3.48
C SER A 169 -8.63 -41.14 3.12
N GLU A 170 -7.80 -41.62 2.22
CA GLU A 170 -7.76 -43.04 1.81
C GLU A 170 -7.38 -43.93 2.98
N TRP A 171 -6.40 -43.51 3.79
CA TRP A 171 -5.98 -44.23 4.99
C TRP A 171 -7.12 -44.32 6.02
N ILE A 172 -7.81 -43.19 6.33
CA ILE A 172 -8.95 -43.21 7.26
C ILE A 172 -10.05 -44.13 6.74
N SER A 173 -10.34 -44.09 5.44
CA SER A 173 -11.37 -44.95 4.82
C SER A 173 -11.02 -46.44 4.94
N GLY A 174 -9.74 -46.80 4.87
CA GLY A 174 -9.22 -48.16 4.97
C GLY A 174 -9.13 -48.70 6.39
N LEU A 175 -9.38 -47.89 7.42
CA LEU A 175 -9.30 -48.33 8.81
C LEU A 175 -10.33 -49.45 9.09
N SER A 176 -9.84 -50.58 9.61
CA SER A 176 -10.64 -51.68 10.08
C SER A 176 -10.43 -51.94 11.58
N GLY A 177 -11.48 -52.45 12.25
CA GLY A 177 -11.41 -52.70 13.70
C GLY A 177 -11.44 -51.45 14.59
N VAL A 178 -11.68 -50.29 14.02
CA VAL A 178 -11.84 -49.04 14.76
C VAL A 178 -13.33 -48.79 15.03
N PRO A 179 -13.72 -48.34 16.24
CA PRO A 179 -15.11 -47.97 16.52
C PRO A 179 -15.62 -46.90 15.54
N GLU A 180 -16.85 -47.05 15.07
CA GLU A 180 -17.43 -46.12 14.07
C GLU A 180 -17.43 -44.66 14.53
N ALA A 181 -17.65 -44.41 15.82
CA ALA A 181 -17.60 -43.07 16.38
C ALA A 181 -16.21 -42.44 16.25
N VAL A 182 -15.13 -43.24 16.39
CA VAL A 182 -13.75 -42.76 16.22
C VAL A 182 -13.43 -42.45 14.76
N LYS A 183 -13.90 -43.34 13.85
CA LYS A 183 -13.73 -43.12 12.42
C LYS A 183 -14.45 -41.84 11.96
N SER A 184 -15.69 -41.66 12.37
CA SER A 184 -16.49 -40.47 12.08
C SER A 184 -15.83 -39.21 12.62
N TRP A 185 -15.21 -39.27 13.82
CA TRP A 185 -14.47 -38.15 14.37
C TRP A 185 -13.20 -37.85 13.55
N LEU A 186 -12.45 -38.84 13.14
CA LEU A 186 -11.27 -38.67 12.27
C LEU A 186 -11.65 -38.04 10.94
N ASP A 187 -12.73 -38.51 10.29
CA ASP A 187 -13.23 -37.90 9.04
C ASP A 187 -13.62 -36.45 9.24
N THR A 188 -14.26 -36.11 10.37
CA THR A 188 -14.65 -34.74 10.70
C THR A 188 -13.43 -33.85 10.89
N VAL A 189 -12.41 -34.31 11.62
CA VAL A 189 -11.16 -33.57 11.87
C VAL A 189 -10.38 -33.41 10.56
N TYR A 190 -10.29 -34.48 9.76
CA TYR A 190 -9.64 -34.40 8.44
C TYR A 190 -10.34 -33.38 7.54
N ALA A 191 -11.66 -33.44 7.41
CA ALA A 191 -12.42 -32.51 6.58
C ALA A 191 -12.25 -31.06 7.04
N ALA A 192 -12.24 -30.81 8.36
CA ALA A 192 -12.02 -29.49 8.93
C ALA A 192 -10.59 -28.98 8.62
N ALA A 193 -9.58 -29.81 8.79
CA ALA A 193 -8.19 -29.49 8.49
C ALA A 193 -7.97 -29.25 6.99
N ASN A 194 -8.47 -30.16 6.14
CA ASN A 194 -8.32 -30.08 4.70
C ASN A 194 -9.03 -28.87 4.09
N ASN A 195 -10.20 -28.51 4.60
CA ASN A 195 -10.99 -27.37 4.12
C ASN A 195 -10.58 -26.03 4.78
N SER A 196 -9.45 -25.99 5.49
CA SER A 196 -8.96 -24.81 6.23
C SER A 196 -9.96 -24.27 7.25
N LYS A 197 -10.87 -25.10 7.74
CA LYS A 197 -11.84 -24.76 8.79
C LYS A 197 -11.28 -24.92 10.20
N LEU A 198 -10.20 -25.71 10.37
CA LEU A 198 -9.38 -25.66 11.56
C LEU A 198 -8.57 -24.38 11.52
N THR A 199 -9.12 -23.31 12.06
CA THR A 199 -8.43 -22.06 12.20
C THR A 199 -7.54 -22.12 13.43
N VAL A 200 -6.28 -21.69 13.29
CA VAL A 200 -5.47 -21.35 14.45
C VAL A 200 -6.01 -20.04 14.96
N GLY A 201 -6.64 -20.06 16.12
CA GLY A 201 -7.16 -18.84 16.77
C GLY A 201 -6.06 -17.82 16.92
N GLY A 202 -6.39 -16.54 16.67
CA GLY A 202 -5.44 -15.45 16.79
C GLY A 202 -4.57 -15.20 15.56
N THR A 203 -4.74 -15.94 14.44
CA THR A 203 -4.02 -15.63 13.21
C THR A 203 -4.69 -14.45 12.48
N VAL A 204 -3.90 -13.46 12.07
CA VAL A 204 -4.36 -12.24 11.38
C VAL A 204 -3.49 -11.97 10.16
N LYS A 205 -4.12 -11.72 9.00
CA LYS A 205 -3.45 -11.18 7.82
C LYS A 205 -3.75 -9.69 7.72
N LEU A 206 -2.72 -8.88 7.57
CA LEU A 206 -2.82 -7.47 7.23
C LEU A 206 -2.35 -7.29 5.79
N VAL A 207 -3.08 -6.50 5.02
CA VAL A 207 -2.65 -6.04 3.71
C VAL A 207 -2.60 -4.53 3.76
N VAL A 208 -1.45 -3.94 3.42
CA VAL A 208 -1.22 -2.50 3.52
C VAL A 208 -1.02 -1.88 2.14
N ILE A 209 -1.42 -0.63 2.00
CA ILE A 209 -1.11 0.25 0.88
C ILE A 209 -0.25 1.40 1.41
N ASP A 210 0.65 1.94 0.60
CA ASP A 210 1.47 3.06 1.04
C ASP A 210 0.68 4.39 1.07
N SER A 211 1.25 5.43 1.66
CA SER A 211 0.59 6.74 1.79
C SER A 211 0.45 7.50 0.48
N THR A 212 1.12 7.06 -0.60
CA THR A 212 0.91 7.55 -1.97
C THR A 212 -0.16 6.77 -2.73
N PHE A 213 -0.79 5.78 -2.06
CA PHE A 213 -1.77 4.85 -2.63
C PHE A 213 -1.21 3.98 -3.75
N ALA A 214 0.04 3.59 -3.60
CA ALA A 214 0.76 2.65 -4.47
C ALA A 214 1.09 1.35 -3.72
N GLU A 215 1.63 0.36 -4.46
CA GLU A 215 2.17 -0.86 -3.87
C GLU A 215 3.32 -0.50 -2.91
N PRO A 216 3.23 -0.93 -1.63
CA PRO A 216 4.25 -0.60 -0.64
C PRO A 216 5.57 -1.30 -0.96
N SER A 217 6.67 -0.62 -0.68
CA SER A 217 7.99 -1.22 -0.79
C SER A 217 8.19 -2.31 0.26
N GLU A 218 9.09 -3.27 -0.02
CA GLU A 218 9.45 -4.33 0.93
C GLU A 218 9.89 -3.77 2.30
N PRO A 219 10.73 -2.70 2.39
CA PRO A 219 11.09 -2.09 3.67
C PRO A 219 9.90 -1.54 4.46
N LEU A 220 8.88 -0.98 3.79
CA LEU A 220 7.67 -0.52 4.46
C LEU A 220 6.87 -1.70 5.03
N VAL A 221 6.71 -2.78 4.27
CA VAL A 221 6.05 -4.01 4.74
C VAL A 221 6.80 -4.61 5.94
N GLU A 222 8.14 -4.66 5.89
CA GLU A 222 8.97 -5.13 7.00
C GLU A 222 8.88 -4.23 8.24
N LEU A 223 8.81 -2.91 8.05
CA LEU A 223 8.60 -1.95 9.14
C LEU A 223 7.27 -2.20 9.85
N VAL A 224 6.18 -2.37 9.09
CA VAL A 224 4.86 -2.69 9.63
C VAL A 224 4.88 -4.05 10.34
N GLN A 225 5.47 -5.08 9.72
CA GLN A 225 5.59 -6.42 10.32
C GLN A 225 6.33 -6.38 11.65
N THR A 226 7.50 -5.73 11.68
CA THR A 226 8.33 -5.64 12.89
C THR A 226 7.65 -4.83 14.00
N THR A 227 6.91 -3.79 13.62
CA THR A 227 6.19 -2.95 14.58
C THR A 227 4.99 -3.67 15.17
N ILE A 228 4.22 -4.41 14.37
CA ILE A 228 2.99 -5.08 14.80
C ILE A 228 3.31 -6.41 15.49
N ASP A 229 4.06 -7.29 14.84
CA ASP A 229 4.38 -8.62 15.35
C ASP A 229 5.72 -9.09 14.76
N PRO A 230 6.85 -8.88 15.49
CA PRO A 230 8.17 -9.29 14.99
C PRO A 230 8.23 -10.78 14.70
N LEU A 231 8.67 -11.18 13.50
CA LEU A 231 8.68 -12.60 13.07
C LEU A 231 9.44 -13.54 14.00
N GLN A 232 10.51 -13.06 14.67
CA GLN A 232 11.29 -13.89 15.62
C GLN A 232 10.52 -14.23 16.89
N ASN A 233 9.52 -13.42 17.25
CA ASN A 233 8.74 -13.53 18.48
C ASN A 233 7.25 -13.52 18.14
N ALA A 234 6.86 -14.08 17.00
CA ALA A 234 5.49 -14.04 16.51
C ALA A 234 4.51 -14.63 17.52
N GLY A 235 3.50 -13.85 17.87
CA GLY A 235 2.48 -14.22 18.85
C GLY A 235 2.87 -14.08 20.32
N GLU A 236 4.10 -13.64 20.63
CA GLU A 236 4.56 -13.43 22.03
C GLU A 236 4.12 -12.08 22.61
N GLY A 237 3.55 -11.19 21.78
CA GLY A 237 3.13 -9.86 22.23
C GLY A 237 4.29 -8.91 22.48
N VAL A 238 5.40 -9.09 21.77
CA VAL A 238 6.58 -8.20 21.82
C VAL A 238 6.32 -6.91 21.07
N GLY A 239 5.59 -6.99 19.93
CA GLY A 239 5.11 -5.84 19.17
C GLY A 239 3.81 -5.25 19.73
N ILE A 240 3.04 -4.61 18.86
CA ILE A 240 1.74 -4.01 19.20
C ILE A 240 0.63 -5.08 19.27
N ALA A 241 0.78 -6.18 18.53
CA ALA A 241 -0.19 -7.26 18.51
C ALA A 241 -0.33 -7.91 19.90
N PRO A 242 -1.55 -8.27 20.33
CA PRO A 242 -1.78 -8.96 21.59
C PRO A 242 -1.11 -10.33 21.62
N ILE A 243 -0.77 -10.80 22.82
CA ILE A 243 -0.27 -12.17 23.07
C ILE A 243 -1.24 -13.19 22.45
N GLY A 244 -0.70 -14.15 21.71
CA GLY A 244 -1.47 -15.18 21.01
C GLY A 244 -1.99 -14.77 19.62
N HIS A 245 -1.76 -13.52 19.20
CA HIS A 245 -2.02 -13.10 17.84
C HIS A 245 -0.76 -13.24 16.98
N VAL A 246 -0.78 -14.17 16.03
CA VAL A 246 0.26 -14.29 15.00
C VAL A 246 -0.17 -13.46 13.79
N VAL A 247 0.56 -12.41 13.51
CA VAL A 247 0.21 -11.46 12.44
C VAL A 247 1.16 -11.62 11.27
N LYS A 248 0.61 -11.65 10.05
CA LYS A 248 1.37 -11.62 8.81
C LYS A 248 0.96 -10.42 7.97
N VAL A 249 1.96 -9.64 7.57
CA VAL A 249 1.77 -8.41 6.79
C VAL A 249 2.17 -8.63 5.34
N TYR A 250 1.34 -8.14 4.43
CA TYR A 250 1.54 -8.16 2.98
C TYR A 250 1.33 -6.76 2.42
N GLY A 251 1.92 -6.47 1.30
CA GLY A 251 1.56 -5.32 0.47
C GLY A 251 0.34 -5.62 -0.41
N VAL A 252 -0.41 -4.58 -0.77
CA VAL A 252 -1.31 -4.62 -1.92
C VAL A 252 -0.46 -4.84 -3.18
N GLU A 253 -1.00 -5.54 -4.18
CA GLU A 253 -0.27 -5.84 -5.41
C GLU A 253 -0.78 -4.98 -6.58
N ASN A 254 0.14 -4.62 -7.47
CA ASN A 254 -0.19 -3.91 -8.70
C ASN A 254 -0.82 -4.85 -9.73
N GLU A 255 -1.94 -4.44 -10.33
CA GLU A 255 -2.55 -5.12 -11.45
C GLU A 255 -2.56 -4.25 -12.69
N THR A 256 -1.87 -4.70 -13.75
CA THR A 256 -1.70 -3.92 -14.97
C THR A 256 -3.00 -3.84 -15.77
N VAL A 257 -3.43 -2.62 -16.05
CA VAL A 257 -4.62 -2.31 -16.85
C VAL A 257 -4.20 -1.70 -18.18
N ASN A 258 -4.38 -2.44 -19.27
CA ASN A 258 -4.13 -1.98 -20.63
C ASN A 258 -5.41 -1.40 -21.23
N LEU A 259 -5.28 -0.29 -21.93
CA LEU A 259 -6.41 0.41 -22.53
C LEU A 259 -6.26 0.49 -24.05
N SER A 260 -7.37 0.34 -24.75
CA SER A 260 -7.46 0.68 -26.17
C SER A 260 -8.77 1.40 -26.45
N PHE A 261 -8.72 2.42 -27.26
CA PHE A 261 -9.89 3.24 -27.62
C PHE A 261 -9.65 3.97 -28.96
N THR A 262 -10.72 4.43 -29.57
CA THR A 262 -10.71 5.27 -30.76
C THR A 262 -10.99 6.72 -30.33
N LEU A 263 -10.05 7.65 -30.60
CA LEU A 263 -10.23 9.07 -30.31
C LEU A 263 -10.51 9.87 -31.57
N THR A 264 -11.47 10.77 -31.47
CA THR A 264 -11.69 11.84 -32.47
C THR A 264 -11.10 13.13 -31.88
N TYR A 265 -10.19 13.75 -32.66
CA TYR A 265 -9.48 14.94 -32.21
C TYR A 265 -10.09 16.22 -32.74
N GLN A 266 -9.87 17.32 -32.04
CA GLN A 266 -10.11 18.66 -32.53
C GLN A 266 -9.17 18.94 -33.71
N GLN A 267 -9.53 19.93 -34.55
CA GLN A 267 -8.70 20.31 -35.68
C GLN A 267 -7.27 20.68 -35.24
N GLU A 268 -6.28 20.19 -35.98
CA GLU A 268 -4.84 20.34 -35.70
C GLU A 268 -4.30 19.57 -34.48
N TRP A 269 -5.13 18.79 -33.79
CA TRP A 269 -4.70 17.93 -32.67
C TRP A 269 -4.51 16.49 -33.13
N GLY A 270 -3.58 15.78 -32.46
CA GLY A 270 -3.31 14.36 -32.69
C GLY A 270 -2.91 13.65 -31.40
N TRP A 271 -2.61 12.36 -31.51
CA TRP A 271 -2.24 11.56 -30.37
C TRP A 271 -1.06 12.12 -29.58
N GLU A 272 -0.01 12.55 -30.26
CA GLU A 272 1.21 13.06 -29.60
C GLU A 272 0.95 14.33 -28.78
N ASP A 273 -0.06 15.13 -29.15
CA ASP A 273 -0.43 16.34 -28.43
C ASP A 273 -1.21 16.06 -27.14
N VAL A 274 -2.01 14.98 -27.14
CA VAL A 274 -2.89 14.64 -26.01
C VAL A 274 -2.35 13.53 -25.12
N LYS A 275 -1.39 12.73 -25.58
CA LYS A 275 -0.88 11.52 -24.93
C LYS A 275 -0.56 11.72 -23.45
N THR A 276 0.24 12.72 -23.11
CA THR A 276 0.65 13.00 -21.75
C THR A 276 -0.53 13.35 -20.86
N TYR A 277 -1.50 14.11 -21.39
CA TYR A 277 -2.72 14.47 -20.64
C TYR A 277 -3.62 13.25 -20.42
N VAL A 278 -3.75 12.39 -21.42
CA VAL A 278 -4.49 11.12 -21.33
C VAL A 278 -3.87 10.22 -20.27
N GLU A 279 -2.55 10.00 -20.31
CA GLU A 279 -1.84 9.19 -19.34
C GLU A 279 -2.00 9.74 -17.91
N THR A 280 -1.84 11.05 -17.74
CA THR A 280 -2.01 11.72 -16.44
C THR A 280 -3.44 11.59 -15.91
N THR A 281 -4.44 11.78 -16.78
CA THR A 281 -5.86 11.66 -16.41
C THR A 281 -6.21 10.24 -15.97
N ILE A 282 -5.71 9.22 -16.67
CA ILE A 282 -5.95 7.81 -16.30
C ILE A 282 -5.22 7.45 -15.01
N LYS A 283 -3.97 7.87 -14.84
CA LYS A 283 -3.23 7.65 -13.59
C LYS A 283 -3.94 8.30 -12.40
N ALA A 284 -4.42 9.51 -12.54
CA ALA A 284 -5.22 10.18 -11.50
C ALA A 284 -6.48 9.37 -11.12
N TYR A 285 -7.21 8.85 -12.12
CA TYR A 285 -8.35 7.98 -11.87
C TYR A 285 -7.98 6.69 -11.13
N PHE A 286 -6.86 6.07 -11.48
CA PHE A 286 -6.40 4.86 -10.81
C PHE A 286 -5.96 5.14 -9.37
N THR A 287 -5.31 6.28 -9.13
CA THR A 287 -5.00 6.73 -7.76
C THR A 287 -6.28 6.99 -6.94
N GLU A 288 -7.31 7.65 -7.52
CA GLU A 288 -8.60 7.81 -6.85
C GLU A 288 -9.25 6.48 -6.47
N LEU A 289 -9.16 5.45 -7.34
CA LEU A 289 -9.63 4.10 -7.00
C LEU A 289 -8.81 3.48 -5.86
N ALA A 290 -7.48 3.59 -5.92
CA ALA A 290 -6.59 3.05 -4.90
C ALA A 290 -6.82 3.71 -3.53
N GLN A 291 -7.15 5.01 -3.48
CA GLN A 291 -7.54 5.72 -2.26
C GLN A 291 -8.75 5.11 -1.56
N THR A 292 -9.66 4.52 -2.31
CA THR A 292 -10.86 3.87 -1.74
C THR A 292 -10.64 2.40 -1.38
N TRP A 293 -9.48 1.83 -1.71
CA TRP A 293 -9.22 0.39 -1.59
C TRP A 293 -9.39 -0.12 -0.15
N ALA A 294 -8.84 0.58 0.85
CA ALA A 294 -8.88 0.15 2.24
C ALA A 294 -10.30 0.11 2.84
N ASP A 295 -11.20 0.97 2.33
CA ASP A 295 -12.57 1.10 2.81
C ASP A 295 -13.55 0.12 2.16
N GLN A 296 -13.14 -0.57 1.08
CA GLN A 296 -13.99 -1.49 0.33
C GLN A 296 -13.66 -2.96 0.65
N GLU A 297 -14.70 -3.75 0.99
CA GLU A 297 -14.54 -5.20 1.17
C GLU A 297 -14.46 -5.96 -0.16
N GLN A 298 -15.01 -5.37 -1.24
CA GLN A 298 -15.03 -5.97 -2.58
C GLN A 298 -13.81 -5.53 -3.40
N PRO A 299 -13.43 -6.29 -4.42
CA PRO A 299 -12.41 -5.88 -5.38
C PRO A 299 -12.73 -4.54 -6.03
N LEU A 300 -11.69 -3.78 -6.39
CA LEU A 300 -11.85 -2.55 -7.14
C LEU A 300 -12.31 -2.84 -8.57
N VAL A 301 -13.12 -1.94 -9.12
CA VAL A 301 -13.65 -2.08 -10.48
C VAL A 301 -13.25 -0.86 -11.32
N VAL A 302 -12.45 -1.09 -12.36
CA VAL A 302 -12.15 -0.08 -13.37
C VAL A 302 -13.32 -0.02 -14.35
N ARG A 303 -13.95 1.17 -14.47
CA ARG A 303 -15.17 1.36 -15.25
C ARG A 303 -14.89 2.06 -16.58
N VAL A 304 -15.36 1.48 -17.69
CA VAL A 304 -15.27 2.06 -19.03
C VAL A 304 -15.84 3.48 -19.04
N SER A 305 -17.04 3.68 -18.51
CA SER A 305 -17.72 4.99 -18.47
C SER A 305 -16.93 6.06 -17.70
N GLN A 306 -16.17 5.69 -16.68
CA GLN A 306 -15.34 6.62 -15.93
C GLN A 306 -14.10 7.04 -16.73
N ILE A 307 -13.51 6.12 -17.48
CA ILE A 307 -12.41 6.41 -18.39
C ILE A 307 -12.90 7.36 -19.48
N GLU A 308 -13.99 7.03 -20.17
CA GLU A 308 -14.55 7.84 -21.25
C GLU A 308 -14.92 9.25 -20.79
N SER A 309 -15.61 9.37 -19.69
CA SER A 309 -16.02 10.66 -19.12
C SER A 309 -14.82 11.57 -18.80
N ARG A 310 -13.74 10.99 -18.26
CA ARG A 310 -12.54 11.77 -17.95
C ARG A 310 -11.74 12.16 -19.19
N LEU A 311 -11.63 11.27 -20.14
CA LEU A 311 -10.91 11.54 -21.38
C LEU A 311 -11.63 12.57 -22.26
N LEU A 312 -12.96 12.60 -22.28
CA LEU A 312 -13.73 13.65 -22.95
C LEU A 312 -13.54 15.05 -22.35
N ALA A 313 -13.04 15.14 -21.10
CA ALA A 313 -12.69 16.41 -20.48
C ALA A 313 -11.28 16.90 -20.86
N VAL A 314 -10.47 16.07 -21.52
CA VAL A 314 -9.13 16.44 -21.99
C VAL A 314 -9.22 17.35 -23.20
N SER A 315 -8.54 18.49 -23.14
CA SER A 315 -8.48 19.42 -24.30
C SER A 315 -7.88 18.73 -25.51
N GLY A 316 -8.46 18.95 -26.67
CA GLY A 316 -8.03 18.33 -27.94
C GLY A 316 -8.78 17.05 -28.29
N ILE A 317 -9.55 16.46 -27.36
CA ILE A 317 -10.41 15.31 -27.60
C ILE A 317 -11.85 15.79 -27.85
N LEU A 318 -12.48 15.34 -28.92
CA LEU A 318 -13.89 15.63 -29.24
C LEU A 318 -14.80 14.45 -28.90
N ASP A 319 -14.33 13.23 -29.16
CA ASP A 319 -15.13 12.02 -28.96
C ASP A 319 -14.22 10.82 -28.69
N ILE A 320 -14.78 9.81 -28.01
CA ILE A 320 -14.14 8.54 -27.70
C ILE A 320 -15.11 7.40 -28.00
N ALA A 321 -14.61 6.34 -28.62
CA ALA A 321 -15.37 5.15 -28.96
C ALA A 321 -14.52 3.88 -28.79
N ASP A 322 -15.19 2.73 -28.82
CA ASP A 322 -14.58 1.39 -28.80
C ASP A 322 -13.61 1.16 -27.62
N THR A 323 -13.91 1.76 -26.47
CA THR A 323 -13.06 1.65 -25.28
C THR A 323 -13.03 0.22 -24.74
N LYS A 324 -11.83 -0.35 -24.65
CA LYS A 324 -11.59 -1.69 -24.10
C LYS A 324 -10.58 -1.64 -22.97
N ILE A 325 -10.89 -2.40 -21.94
CA ILE A 325 -10.00 -2.64 -20.80
C ILE A 325 -9.50 -4.08 -20.89
N ASN A 326 -8.19 -4.27 -20.97
CA ASN A 326 -7.55 -5.58 -21.17
C ASN A 326 -8.17 -6.37 -22.34
N GLY A 327 -8.53 -5.67 -23.43
CA GLY A 327 -9.11 -6.24 -24.65
C GLY A 327 -10.62 -6.48 -24.64
N THR A 328 -11.33 -6.16 -23.55
CA THR A 328 -12.79 -6.34 -23.38
C THR A 328 -13.53 -5.01 -23.28
N GLU A 329 -14.70 -4.90 -23.91
CA GLU A 329 -15.60 -3.73 -23.85
C GLU A 329 -16.48 -3.75 -22.56
N ALA A 330 -15.92 -4.18 -21.45
CA ALA A 330 -16.62 -4.30 -20.19
C ALA A 330 -15.81 -3.67 -19.06
N ASN A 331 -16.48 -3.36 -17.95
CA ASN A 331 -15.79 -2.97 -16.73
C ASN A 331 -14.87 -4.12 -16.29
N TYR A 332 -13.72 -3.75 -15.74
CA TYR A 332 -12.71 -4.71 -15.31
C TYR A 332 -12.66 -4.74 -13.79
N GLU A 333 -12.95 -5.91 -13.22
CA GLU A 333 -12.82 -6.18 -11.79
C GLU A 333 -11.42 -6.72 -11.53
N LEU A 334 -10.68 -6.05 -10.63
CA LEU A 334 -9.34 -6.48 -10.23
C LEU A 334 -9.43 -7.70 -9.31
N ALA A 335 -8.32 -8.38 -9.13
CA ALA A 335 -8.22 -9.39 -8.08
C ALA A 335 -8.34 -8.75 -6.68
N LEU A 336 -8.69 -9.55 -5.68
CA LEU A 336 -8.76 -9.08 -4.31
C LEU A 336 -7.36 -8.63 -3.84
N ASP A 337 -7.31 -7.52 -3.10
CA ASP A 337 -6.07 -6.91 -2.63
C ASP A 337 -5.14 -6.39 -3.74
N HIS A 338 -5.69 -6.11 -4.94
CA HIS A 338 -4.96 -5.48 -6.03
C HIS A 338 -5.42 -4.04 -6.27
N ILE A 339 -4.50 -3.23 -6.81
CA ILE A 339 -4.75 -1.85 -7.27
C ILE A 339 -4.40 -1.69 -8.74
N PRO A 340 -5.12 -0.83 -9.49
CA PRO A 340 -4.87 -0.69 -10.92
C PRO A 340 -3.61 0.13 -11.19
N VAL A 341 -2.76 -0.35 -12.10
CA VAL A 341 -1.62 0.39 -12.64
C VAL A 341 -1.76 0.49 -14.15
N LEU A 342 -1.51 1.67 -14.69
CA LEU A 342 -1.58 1.91 -16.12
C LEU A 342 -0.50 1.12 -16.86
N GLY A 343 -0.95 0.21 -17.73
CA GLY A 343 -0.11 -0.50 -18.69
C GLY A 343 0.03 0.28 -19.98
N THR A 344 -0.17 -0.42 -21.10
CA THR A 344 -0.10 0.18 -22.44
C THR A 344 -1.42 0.84 -22.82
N ILE A 345 -1.32 2.02 -23.46
CA ILE A 345 -2.43 2.64 -24.15
C ILE A 345 -2.22 2.45 -25.64
N THR A 346 -3.19 1.84 -26.31
CA THR A 346 -3.19 1.64 -27.77
C THR A 346 -4.33 2.46 -28.38
N PRO A 347 -4.08 3.69 -28.84
CA PRO A 347 -5.09 4.47 -29.54
C PRO A 347 -5.28 3.91 -30.94
N ALA A 348 -6.52 3.66 -31.32
CA ALA A 348 -6.86 3.52 -32.75
C ALA A 348 -6.99 4.90 -33.37
N THR A 349 -6.55 5.05 -34.63
CA THR A 349 -6.61 6.31 -35.32
C THR A 349 -8.08 6.62 -35.67
N GLY A 350 -8.69 7.54 -34.95
CA GLY A 350 -10.00 8.07 -35.22
C GLY A 350 -9.98 8.96 -36.47
N LYS A 351 -11.13 9.17 -37.11
CA LYS A 351 -11.28 10.13 -38.20
C LYS A 351 -11.06 11.53 -37.64
N GLN A 352 -10.17 12.33 -38.23
CA GLN A 352 -10.19 13.77 -37.99
C GLN A 352 -11.57 14.31 -38.42
N SER A 353 -12.19 15.14 -37.59
CA SER A 353 -13.40 15.86 -38.02
C SER A 353 -12.99 16.84 -39.10
N ALA A 354 -13.72 16.78 -40.22
CA ALA A 354 -13.53 17.66 -41.35
C ALA A 354 -13.82 19.12 -41.03
#